data_d44dc6533de36efdf0f55b3c7a70b797
#
_entry.id   d44dc6533de36efdf0f55b3c7a70b797
#
_cell.length_a   1.000
_cell.length_b   1.000
_cell.length_c   1.000
_cell.angle_alpha   90.00
_cell.angle_beta   90.00
_cell.angle_gamma   90.00
#
_symmetry.space_group_name_H-M   'P 1'
#
loop_
_entity.id
_entity.type
_entity.pdbx_description
1 polymer ?
#
loop_
_entity_poly.entity_id
_entity_poly.type
_entity_poly.pdbx_seq_one_letter_code
_entity_poly.pdbx_strand_id
1 'polypeptide(L)'
;GTQVRGSRETYQRFLVFIKIINTFMLTFSQYLEEKLILYQQGKKYGQIVFLAGGAGSGKGFAIKNFMEGEKFKIRDVDEWKKAFMKMADLQDKFPEIKGLNLKNPKDVYKMHMFVKKSGIKDKSLDLLLRDANSATLPNIMFDITMKDASDIGDVIPKLKEAGYDSNNIHLTWVLTNYAVAIVNNRNRERVVPEDIMLLSHEGAAKNMYNVVKGKLPKGLNGGVRVVLNNRENTIPYVDPETKKPVKTKHGKLVIQDFTYLTFKREGKTIAPEADVKRELLSWISANVPKTKLTKDFSSNQ
;
A
#
# COMPACT_ATOMS: atom_id res chain seq x y z
N GLY A 1 -21.14 18.08 -61.35
CA GLY A 1 -21.53 18.36 -59.95
C GLY A 1 -21.39 17.20 -58.97
N THR A 2 -20.73 16.07 -59.32
CA THR A 2 -20.76 14.83 -58.57
C THR A 2 -19.44 14.52 -57.77
N GLN A 3 -18.34 15.21 -58.07
CA GLN A 3 -17.05 14.92 -57.44
C GLN A 3 -16.83 15.63 -56.08
N VAL A 4 -17.53 16.70 -55.78
CA VAL A 4 -17.30 17.52 -54.54
C VAL A 4 -18.09 16.98 -53.33
N ARG A 5 -19.15 16.20 -53.52
CA ARG A 5 -19.95 15.59 -52.44
C ARG A 5 -19.22 14.46 -51.73
N GLY A 6 -18.50 13.58 -52.44
CA GLY A 6 -17.80 12.43 -51.88
C GLY A 6 -16.64 12.82 -50.94
N SER A 7 -15.91 13.92 -51.23
CA SER A 7 -14.79 14.34 -50.42
C SER A 7 -15.22 14.94 -49.05
N ARG A 8 -16.39 15.61 -49.00
CA ARG A 8 -16.93 16.20 -47.77
C ARG A 8 -17.44 15.14 -46.79
N GLU A 9 -18.07 14.10 -47.32
CA GLU A 9 -18.61 12.99 -46.52
C GLU A 9 -17.50 12.09 -45.94
N THR A 10 -16.46 11.84 -46.73
CA THR A 10 -15.25 11.14 -46.32
C THR A 10 -14.50 11.89 -45.24
N TYR A 11 -14.38 13.23 -45.39
CA TYR A 11 -13.74 14.09 -44.37
C TYR A 11 -14.54 14.13 -43.06
N GLN A 12 -15.86 14.22 -43.14
CA GLN A 12 -16.71 14.17 -41.93
C GLN A 12 -16.61 12.82 -41.21
N ARG A 13 -16.59 11.71 -41.93
CA ARG A 13 -16.37 10.38 -41.35
C ARG A 13 -15.00 10.26 -40.69
N PHE A 14 -13.96 10.81 -41.29
CA PHE A 14 -12.61 10.88 -40.74
C PHE A 14 -12.54 11.72 -39.44
N LEU A 15 -13.22 12.87 -39.40
CA LEU A 15 -13.30 13.69 -38.17
C LEU A 15 -14.06 12.97 -37.05
N VAL A 16 -15.14 12.27 -37.37
CA VAL A 16 -15.88 11.44 -36.39
C VAL A 16 -14.99 10.32 -35.86
N PHE A 17 -14.24 9.64 -36.72
CA PHE A 17 -13.31 8.59 -36.37
C PHE A 17 -12.20 9.10 -35.44
N ILE A 18 -11.57 10.23 -35.75
CA ILE A 18 -10.57 10.88 -34.89
C ILE A 18 -11.18 11.25 -33.53
N LYS A 19 -12.41 11.78 -33.51
CA LYS A 19 -13.09 12.12 -32.27
C LYS A 19 -13.36 10.90 -31.39
N ILE A 20 -13.78 9.79 -32.00
CA ILE A 20 -13.98 8.51 -31.31
C ILE A 20 -12.66 7.98 -30.75
N ILE A 21 -11.58 7.98 -31.56
CA ILE A 21 -10.24 7.55 -31.10
C ILE A 21 -9.75 8.42 -29.94
N ASN A 22 -9.85 9.73 -30.04
CA ASN A 22 -9.42 10.64 -28.99
C ASN A 22 -10.24 10.47 -27.71
N THR A 23 -11.55 10.24 -27.82
CA THR A 23 -12.42 9.95 -26.68
C THR A 23 -12.05 8.61 -26.04
N PHE A 24 -11.81 7.58 -26.86
CA PHE A 24 -11.37 6.27 -26.38
C PHE A 24 -9.99 6.34 -25.70
N MET A 25 -9.04 7.05 -26.28
CA MET A 25 -7.71 7.25 -25.70
C MET A 25 -7.76 8.02 -24.39
N LEU A 26 -8.64 9.05 -24.28
CA LEU A 26 -8.85 9.79 -23.04
C LEU A 26 -9.49 8.90 -21.95
N THR A 27 -10.53 8.14 -22.28
CA THR A 27 -11.17 7.22 -21.33
C THR A 27 -10.24 6.09 -20.93
N PHE A 28 -9.43 5.56 -21.85
CA PHE A 28 -8.42 4.55 -21.52
C PHE A 28 -7.31 5.12 -20.64
N SER A 29 -6.83 6.34 -20.92
CA SER A 29 -5.85 7.03 -20.08
C SER A 29 -6.40 7.29 -18.67
N GLN A 30 -7.64 7.76 -18.55
CA GLN A 30 -8.32 7.94 -17.27
C GLN A 30 -8.46 6.61 -16.51
N TYR A 31 -8.86 5.54 -17.19
CA TYR A 31 -8.94 4.20 -16.61
C TYR A 31 -7.60 3.69 -16.09
N LEU A 32 -6.49 3.97 -16.80
CA LEU A 32 -5.15 3.63 -16.32
C LEU A 32 -4.72 4.47 -15.11
N GLU A 33 -5.10 5.75 -15.08
CA GLU A 33 -4.83 6.63 -13.94
C GLU A 33 -5.63 6.26 -12.70
N GLU A 34 -6.86 5.81 -12.85
CA GLU A 34 -7.68 5.32 -11.74
C GLU A 34 -7.09 4.08 -11.05
N LYS A 35 -6.25 3.31 -11.75
CA LYS A 35 -5.55 2.14 -11.20
C LYS A 35 -4.27 2.49 -10.43
N LEU A 36 -3.80 3.73 -10.51
CA LEU A 36 -2.63 4.19 -9.77
C LEU A 36 -3.06 4.93 -8.51
N ILE A 37 -2.56 4.49 -7.37
CA ILE A 37 -2.83 5.15 -6.09
C ILE A 37 -1.94 6.38 -5.97
N LEU A 38 -2.55 7.55 -6.09
CA LEU A 38 -1.91 8.85 -5.98
C LEU A 38 -2.20 9.48 -4.61
N TYR A 39 -1.20 10.12 -4.02
CA TYR A 39 -1.31 10.80 -2.73
C TYR A 39 -1.11 12.31 -2.83
N GLN A 40 -0.90 12.85 -4.03
CA GLN A 40 -0.51 14.24 -4.24
C GLN A 40 -1.63 15.09 -4.84
N GLN A 41 -2.83 15.02 -4.29
CA GLN A 41 -3.91 15.93 -4.73
C GLN A 41 -3.63 17.36 -4.24
N GLY A 42 -2.77 18.08 -4.97
CA GLY A 42 -2.50 19.51 -4.77
C GLY A 42 -1.28 19.87 -3.92
N LYS A 43 -0.69 18.97 -3.14
CA LYS A 43 0.54 19.22 -2.38
C LYS A 43 1.64 18.23 -2.73
N LYS A 44 2.76 18.74 -3.23
CA LYS A 44 3.91 17.95 -3.68
C LYS A 44 4.72 17.33 -2.52
N TYR A 45 4.68 17.94 -1.35
CA TYR A 45 5.49 17.58 -0.19
C TYR A 45 4.63 17.44 1.06
N GLY A 46 5.18 16.78 2.08
CA GLY A 46 4.52 16.62 3.37
C GLY A 46 3.44 15.54 3.38
N GLN A 47 3.55 14.56 2.51
CA GLN A 47 2.63 13.42 2.46
C GLN A 47 3.13 12.26 3.32
N ILE A 48 2.25 11.72 4.14
CA ILE A 48 2.50 10.54 4.97
C ILE A 48 1.58 9.42 4.52
N VAL A 49 2.15 8.24 4.32
CA VAL A 49 1.37 7.02 4.01
C VAL A 49 1.72 5.94 5.01
N PHE A 50 0.73 5.47 5.74
CA PHE A 50 0.81 4.21 6.47
C PHE A 50 0.38 3.08 5.52
N LEU A 51 1.35 2.31 5.05
CA LEU A 51 1.11 1.15 4.20
C LEU A 51 1.00 -0.09 5.08
N ALA A 52 -0.21 -0.53 5.30
CA ALA A 52 -0.55 -1.64 6.18
C ALA A 52 -0.72 -2.95 5.42
N GLY A 53 -0.42 -4.05 6.09
CA GLY A 53 -0.63 -5.41 5.58
C GLY A 53 0.29 -6.43 6.24
N GLY A 54 -0.19 -7.64 6.45
CA GLY A 54 0.57 -8.73 7.04
C GLY A 54 1.74 -9.20 6.17
N ALA A 55 2.57 -10.08 6.72
CA ALA A 55 3.64 -10.70 5.96
C ALA A 55 3.06 -11.46 4.75
N GLY A 56 3.71 -11.36 3.59
CA GLY A 56 3.25 -12.02 2.36
C GLY A 56 2.08 -11.32 1.65
N SER A 57 1.55 -10.20 2.17
CA SER A 57 0.42 -9.49 1.52
C SER A 57 0.77 -8.78 0.21
N GLY A 58 2.05 -8.62 -0.10
CA GLY A 58 2.48 -7.98 -1.34
C GLY A 58 2.64 -6.46 -1.27
N LYS A 59 2.87 -5.88 -0.08
CA LYS A 59 3.14 -4.44 0.07
C LYS A 59 4.25 -3.94 -0.85
N GLY A 60 5.39 -4.62 -0.89
CA GLY A 60 6.50 -4.26 -1.78
C GLY A 60 6.12 -4.27 -3.27
N PHE A 61 5.28 -5.22 -3.67
CA PHE A 61 4.72 -5.25 -5.02
C PHE A 61 3.80 -4.05 -5.28
N ALA A 62 2.94 -3.70 -4.32
CA ALA A 62 2.06 -2.54 -4.42
C ALA A 62 2.86 -1.24 -4.55
N ILE A 63 3.89 -1.04 -3.72
CA ILE A 63 4.78 0.14 -3.81
C ILE A 63 5.39 0.24 -5.21
N LYS A 64 5.93 -0.87 -5.72
CA LYS A 64 6.61 -0.88 -7.01
C LYS A 64 5.67 -0.60 -8.19
N ASN A 65 4.46 -1.13 -8.15
CA ASN A 65 3.59 -1.17 -9.34
C ASN A 65 2.39 -0.21 -9.28
N PHE A 66 1.89 0.14 -8.10
CA PHE A 66 0.63 0.89 -7.95
C PHE A 66 0.75 2.18 -7.17
N MET A 67 1.89 2.41 -6.54
CA MET A 67 2.15 3.60 -5.73
C MET A 67 3.33 4.35 -6.29
N GLU A 68 3.39 5.65 -6.04
CA GLU A 68 4.54 6.49 -6.39
C GLU A 68 5.62 6.39 -5.30
N GLY A 69 6.08 5.15 -5.03
CA GLY A 69 7.03 4.86 -3.95
C GLY A 69 8.35 5.63 -4.07
N GLU A 70 8.78 5.96 -5.28
CA GLU A 70 9.97 6.77 -5.58
C GLU A 70 9.86 8.21 -5.07
N LYS A 71 8.66 8.71 -4.79
CA LYS A 71 8.41 10.04 -4.22
C LYS A 71 8.41 10.05 -2.71
N PHE A 72 8.58 8.90 -2.07
CA PHE A 72 8.54 8.70 -0.63
C PHE A 72 9.85 8.15 -0.09
N LYS A 73 10.22 8.61 1.10
CA LYS A 73 11.21 7.91 1.94
C LYS A 73 10.50 6.73 2.61
N ILE A 74 10.81 5.52 2.16
CA ILE A 74 10.19 4.31 2.71
C ILE A 74 10.86 3.96 4.02
N ARG A 75 10.09 3.84 5.09
CA ARG A 75 10.52 3.42 6.40
C ARG A 75 10.06 1.99 6.66
N ASP A 76 10.97 1.06 6.40
CA ASP A 76 10.78 -0.37 6.60
C ASP A 76 11.76 -0.88 7.68
N VAL A 77 11.21 -1.32 8.81
CA VAL A 77 12.01 -1.90 9.91
C VAL A 77 12.67 -3.21 9.49
N ASP A 78 12.13 -3.91 8.50
CA ASP A 78 12.70 -5.16 8.02
C ASP A 78 13.99 -4.96 7.23
N GLU A 79 14.15 -3.83 6.54
CA GLU A 79 15.40 -3.47 5.88
C GLU A 79 16.55 -3.25 6.90
N TRP A 80 16.26 -2.75 8.08
CA TRP A 80 17.27 -2.64 9.13
C TRP A 80 17.72 -3.99 9.65
N LYS A 81 16.82 -4.97 9.76
CA LYS A 81 17.19 -6.34 10.13
C LYS A 81 18.19 -6.92 9.16
N LYS A 82 17.96 -6.71 7.84
CA LYS A 82 18.90 -7.13 6.79
C LYS A 82 20.23 -6.36 6.86
N ALA A 83 20.18 -5.06 7.13
CA ALA A 83 21.38 -4.23 7.26
C ALA A 83 22.24 -4.70 8.44
N PHE A 84 21.65 -4.97 9.59
CA PHE A 84 22.35 -5.47 10.77
C PHE A 84 23.05 -6.81 10.53
N MET A 85 22.43 -7.68 9.74
CA MET A 85 23.05 -8.96 9.34
C MET A 85 24.28 -8.80 8.45
N LYS A 86 24.47 -7.64 7.83
CA LYS A 86 25.64 -7.35 6.96
C LYS A 86 26.73 -6.55 7.67
N MET A 87 26.47 -6.05 8.88
CA MET A 87 27.41 -5.21 9.63
C MET A 87 28.23 -6.08 10.59
N ALA A 88 29.44 -6.47 10.16
CA ALA A 88 30.33 -7.31 10.97
C ALA A 88 30.62 -6.70 12.36
N ASP A 89 30.96 -5.41 12.40
CA ASP A 89 31.24 -4.68 13.66
C ASP A 89 30.06 -4.73 14.65
N LEU A 90 28.84 -4.69 14.13
CA LEU A 90 27.64 -4.80 14.97
C LEU A 90 27.46 -6.21 15.51
N GLN A 91 27.74 -7.24 14.68
CA GLN A 91 27.65 -8.63 15.10
C GLN A 91 28.72 -8.99 16.16
N ASP A 92 29.91 -8.42 16.08
CA ASP A 92 30.95 -8.61 17.07
C ASP A 92 30.61 -7.91 18.39
N LYS A 93 29.93 -6.77 18.33
CA LYS A 93 29.46 -6.01 19.49
C LYS A 93 28.21 -6.63 20.15
N PHE A 94 27.40 -7.32 19.37
CA PHE A 94 26.16 -7.97 19.79
C PHE A 94 26.14 -9.44 19.36
N PRO A 95 26.78 -10.33 20.15
CA PRO A 95 26.91 -11.75 19.80
C PRO A 95 25.57 -12.48 19.56
N GLU A 96 24.47 -11.99 20.17
CA GLU A 96 23.13 -12.55 20.03
C GLU A 96 22.54 -12.49 18.62
N ILE A 97 23.10 -11.63 17.76
CA ILE A 97 22.68 -11.54 16.35
C ILE A 97 23.69 -12.18 15.38
N LYS A 98 24.83 -12.65 15.89
CA LYS A 98 25.88 -13.27 15.07
C LYS A 98 25.41 -14.62 14.52
N GLY A 99 25.56 -14.82 13.21
CA GLY A 99 25.25 -16.10 12.56
C GLY A 99 23.75 -16.40 12.41
N LEU A 100 22.87 -15.45 12.70
CA LEU A 100 21.42 -15.64 12.47
C LEU A 100 21.13 -15.81 10.97
N ASN A 101 20.17 -16.68 10.66
CA ASN A 101 19.70 -16.93 9.30
C ASN A 101 18.24 -16.44 9.14
N LEU A 102 18.02 -15.43 8.31
CA LEU A 102 16.67 -14.87 8.10
C LEU A 102 15.70 -15.83 7.34
N LYS A 103 16.19 -16.95 6.83
CA LYS A 103 15.33 -18.05 6.36
C LYS A 103 14.78 -18.90 7.53
N ASN A 104 15.42 -18.83 8.69
CA ASN A 104 14.95 -19.53 9.87
C ASN A 104 13.98 -18.65 10.68
N PRO A 105 12.71 -19.04 10.84
CA PRO A 105 11.72 -18.26 11.57
C PRO A 105 12.12 -17.93 13.03
N LYS A 106 12.83 -18.82 13.73
CA LYS A 106 13.31 -18.57 15.10
C LYS A 106 14.37 -17.45 15.12
N ASP A 107 15.25 -17.41 14.13
CA ASP A 107 16.28 -16.38 14.03
C ASP A 107 15.68 -15.04 13.61
N VAL A 108 14.66 -15.06 12.75
CA VAL A 108 13.86 -13.86 12.43
C VAL A 108 13.23 -13.28 13.70
N TYR A 109 12.68 -14.12 14.57
CA TYR A 109 12.13 -13.67 15.84
C TYR A 109 13.19 -13.07 16.77
N LYS A 110 14.36 -13.71 16.92
CA LYS A 110 15.49 -13.16 17.70
C LYS A 110 15.91 -11.79 17.19
N MET A 111 16.07 -11.65 15.88
CA MET A 111 16.40 -10.37 15.26
C MET A 111 15.30 -9.32 15.48
N HIS A 112 14.04 -9.70 15.43
CA HIS A 112 12.92 -8.80 15.74
C HIS A 112 13.00 -8.29 17.19
N MET A 113 13.28 -9.17 18.15
CA MET A 113 13.43 -8.79 19.55
C MET A 113 14.64 -7.87 19.78
N PHE A 114 15.75 -8.12 19.09
CA PHE A 114 16.93 -7.26 19.13
C PHE A 114 16.58 -5.84 18.63
N VAL A 115 15.97 -5.72 17.45
CA VAL A 115 15.56 -4.42 16.89
C VAL A 115 14.58 -3.69 17.80
N LYS A 116 13.63 -4.41 18.41
CA LYS A 116 12.69 -3.85 19.37
C LYS A 116 13.38 -3.29 20.61
N LYS A 117 14.33 -4.04 21.19
CA LYS A 117 15.08 -3.62 22.39
C LYS A 117 16.05 -2.46 22.10
N SER A 118 16.58 -2.37 20.89
CA SER A 118 17.54 -1.31 20.53
C SER A 118 16.92 0.09 20.46
N GLY A 119 15.58 0.21 20.43
CA GLY A 119 14.87 1.49 20.27
C GLY A 119 15.11 2.17 18.92
N ILE A 120 15.69 1.47 17.95
CA ILE A 120 16.08 2.05 16.65
C ILE A 120 14.86 2.55 15.86
N LYS A 121 13.71 1.95 16.10
CA LYS A 121 12.45 2.38 15.48
C LYS A 121 12.15 3.84 15.82
N ASP A 122 12.24 4.22 17.09
CA ASP A 122 11.97 5.59 17.53
C ASP A 122 13.10 6.54 17.15
N LYS A 123 14.35 6.15 17.42
CA LYS A 123 15.53 6.96 17.07
C LYS A 123 15.60 7.29 15.57
N SER A 124 15.25 6.36 14.70
CA SER A 124 15.25 6.61 13.25
C SER A 124 14.15 7.56 12.81
N LEU A 125 12.99 7.55 13.48
CA LEU A 125 11.95 8.53 13.22
C LEU A 125 12.38 9.92 13.68
N ASP A 126 12.92 10.04 14.88
CA ASP A 126 13.42 11.31 15.42
C ASP A 126 14.52 11.90 14.53
N LEU A 127 15.44 11.06 14.01
CA LEU A 127 16.45 11.49 13.05
C LEU A 127 15.86 11.95 11.72
N LEU A 128 14.84 11.24 11.22
CA LEU A 128 14.18 11.59 9.96
C LEU A 128 13.44 12.93 10.06
N LEU A 129 12.88 13.24 11.22
CA LEU A 129 12.10 14.46 11.49
C LEU A 129 12.93 15.62 12.03
N ARG A 130 14.16 15.38 12.51
CA ARG A 130 15.00 16.40 13.18
C ARG A 130 15.20 17.66 12.33
N ASP A 131 15.44 17.48 11.03
CA ASP A 131 15.72 18.57 10.09
C ASP A 131 14.49 18.96 9.27
N ALA A 132 13.31 18.40 9.61
CA ALA A 132 12.06 18.72 8.93
C ALA A 132 11.55 20.09 9.39
N ASN A 133 11.12 20.90 8.43
CA ASN A 133 10.43 22.16 8.67
C ASN A 133 9.25 22.30 7.74
N SER A 134 8.33 23.21 8.02
CA SER A 134 7.08 23.38 7.28
C SER A 134 7.25 23.60 5.77
N ALA A 135 8.40 24.08 5.31
CA ALA A 135 8.70 24.32 3.90
C ALA A 135 9.28 23.08 3.20
N THR A 136 9.88 22.16 3.96
CA THR A 136 10.67 21.03 3.42
C THR A 136 10.28 19.68 4.03
N LEU A 137 9.02 19.52 4.44
CA LEU A 137 8.53 18.26 4.98
C LEU A 137 8.71 17.12 3.95
N PRO A 138 9.47 16.07 4.26
CA PRO A 138 9.63 14.94 3.34
C PRO A 138 8.34 14.13 3.23
N ASN A 139 8.12 13.50 2.08
CA ASN A 139 7.12 12.46 1.95
C ASN A 139 7.65 11.16 2.57
N ILE A 140 6.89 10.56 3.48
CA ILE A 140 7.30 9.35 4.20
C ILE A 140 6.24 8.27 4.04
N MET A 141 6.68 7.07 3.69
CA MET A 141 5.83 5.88 3.67
C MET A 141 6.30 4.93 4.78
N PHE A 142 5.41 4.65 5.73
CA PHE A 142 5.64 3.69 6.81
C PHE A 142 5.14 2.32 6.37
N ASP A 143 6.04 1.38 6.14
CA ASP A 143 5.68 -0.03 5.93
C ASP A 143 5.41 -0.68 7.29
N ILE A 144 4.14 -0.96 7.58
CA ILE A 144 3.66 -1.49 8.85
C ILE A 144 2.81 -2.75 8.65
N THR A 145 2.64 -3.53 9.70
CA THR A 145 1.66 -4.62 9.69
C THR A 145 0.26 -4.13 10.04
N MET A 146 0.16 -3.08 10.83
CA MET A 146 -1.06 -2.61 11.48
C MET A 146 -1.68 -3.69 12.39
N LYS A 147 -0.84 -4.57 12.94
CA LYS A 147 -1.26 -5.56 13.93
C LYS A 147 -1.84 -4.89 15.16
N ASP A 148 -1.19 -3.84 15.63
CA ASP A 148 -1.60 -3.02 16.75
C ASP A 148 -1.96 -1.61 16.27
N ALA A 149 -2.98 -1.01 16.86
CA ALA A 149 -3.40 0.36 16.52
C ALA A 149 -2.32 1.39 16.87
N SER A 150 -1.44 1.09 17.82
CA SER A 150 -0.27 1.90 18.20
C SER A 150 0.75 2.06 17.07
N ASP A 151 0.79 1.15 16.08
CA ASP A 151 1.64 1.31 14.90
C ASP A 151 1.42 2.65 14.17
N ILE A 152 0.21 3.19 14.28
CA ILE A 152 -0.17 4.50 13.74
C ILE A 152 -0.29 5.54 14.86
N GLY A 153 -0.98 5.17 15.95
CA GLY A 153 -1.32 6.08 17.03
C GLY A 153 -0.13 6.72 17.72
N ASP A 154 0.97 6.00 17.88
CA ASP A 154 2.19 6.50 18.52
C ASP A 154 3.05 7.38 17.59
N VAL A 155 2.87 7.24 16.28
CA VAL A 155 3.64 7.98 15.27
C VAL A 155 3.00 9.33 14.94
N ILE A 156 1.67 9.40 14.85
CA ILE A 156 0.95 10.62 14.45
C ILE A 156 1.29 11.84 15.32
N PRO A 157 1.39 11.78 16.67
CA PRO A 157 1.74 12.93 17.47
C PRO A 157 3.09 13.55 17.06
N LYS A 158 4.12 12.74 16.83
CA LYS A 158 5.43 13.19 16.35
C LYS A 158 5.37 13.84 14.97
N LEU A 159 4.55 13.30 14.06
CA LEU A 159 4.33 13.90 12.74
C LEU A 159 3.64 15.25 12.85
N LYS A 160 2.65 15.38 13.73
CA LYS A 160 1.95 16.65 13.96
C LYS A 160 2.88 17.71 14.56
N GLU A 161 3.73 17.31 15.51
CA GLU A 161 4.73 18.18 16.10
C GLU A 161 5.75 18.69 15.06
N ALA A 162 6.14 17.81 14.11
CA ALA A 162 6.99 18.17 12.98
C ALA A 162 6.28 19.04 11.90
N GLY A 163 4.98 19.30 12.04
CA GLY A 163 4.23 20.21 11.15
C GLY A 163 3.43 19.52 10.03
N TYR A 164 3.30 18.18 10.03
CA TYR A 164 2.46 17.50 9.03
C TYR A 164 0.98 17.78 9.23
N ASP A 165 0.29 18.09 8.13
CA ASP A 165 -1.15 18.28 8.11
C ASP A 165 -1.87 16.92 8.19
N SER A 166 -2.91 16.84 9.02
CA SER A 166 -3.73 15.63 9.17
C SER A 166 -4.35 15.18 7.85
N ASN A 167 -4.71 16.10 6.96
CA ASN A 167 -5.26 15.80 5.64
C ASN A 167 -4.26 15.12 4.70
N ASN A 168 -2.97 15.20 5.01
CA ASN A 168 -1.89 14.59 4.26
C ASN A 168 -1.39 13.29 4.92
N ILE A 169 -2.06 12.80 5.95
CA ILE A 169 -1.75 11.52 6.62
C ILE A 169 -2.75 10.47 6.14
N HIS A 170 -2.28 9.53 5.35
CA HIS A 170 -3.08 8.53 4.62
C HIS A 170 -2.87 7.13 5.18
N LEU A 171 -3.85 6.26 4.95
CA LEU A 171 -3.79 4.84 5.24
C LEU A 171 -4.11 4.04 3.98
N THR A 172 -3.24 3.12 3.63
CA THR A 172 -3.49 2.14 2.57
C THR A 172 -3.27 0.74 3.10
N TRP A 173 -4.26 -0.11 3.02
CA TRP A 173 -4.16 -1.50 3.42
C TRP A 173 -4.07 -2.42 2.20
N VAL A 174 -3.02 -3.24 2.16
CA VAL A 174 -2.87 -4.30 1.16
C VAL A 174 -3.46 -5.57 1.73
N LEU A 175 -4.66 -5.90 1.30
CA LEU A 175 -5.40 -7.10 1.67
C LEU A 175 -5.09 -8.22 0.68
N THR A 176 -4.71 -9.36 1.19
CA THR A 176 -4.44 -10.58 0.40
C THR A 176 -5.12 -11.76 1.06
N ASN A 177 -5.62 -12.70 0.27
CA ASN A 177 -6.11 -13.96 0.81
C ASN A 177 -5.04 -14.62 1.67
N TYR A 178 -5.40 -15.02 2.88
CA TYR A 178 -4.44 -15.51 3.86
C TYR A 178 -3.66 -16.75 3.38
N ALA A 179 -4.31 -17.65 2.64
CA ALA A 179 -3.63 -18.81 2.06
C ALA A 179 -2.56 -18.40 1.03
N VAL A 180 -2.85 -17.40 0.20
CA VAL A 180 -1.88 -16.82 -0.74
C VAL A 180 -0.72 -16.16 0.01
N ALA A 181 -1.02 -15.43 1.09
CA ALA A 181 -0.01 -14.78 1.91
C ALA A 181 0.95 -15.80 2.56
N ILE A 182 0.46 -16.97 2.98
CA ILE A 182 1.31 -18.06 3.50
C ILE A 182 2.31 -18.53 2.43
N VAL A 183 1.83 -18.80 1.21
CA VAL A 183 2.70 -19.22 0.10
C VAL A 183 3.74 -18.16 -0.21
N ASN A 184 3.31 -16.91 -0.32
CA ASN A 184 4.21 -15.78 -0.57
C ASN A 184 5.27 -15.64 0.53
N ASN A 185 4.90 -15.81 1.80
CA ASN A 185 5.82 -15.72 2.93
C ASN A 185 6.91 -16.79 2.86
N ARG A 186 6.55 -18.04 2.52
CA ARG A 186 7.51 -19.15 2.39
C ARG A 186 8.54 -18.91 1.28
N ASN A 187 8.18 -18.19 0.24
CA ASN A 187 9.04 -17.88 -0.91
C ASN A 187 9.94 -16.64 -0.70
N ARG A 188 9.84 -15.95 0.44
CA ARG A 188 10.65 -14.75 0.73
C ARG A 188 12.06 -15.10 1.19
N GLU A 189 12.98 -14.15 1.03
CA GLU A 189 14.32 -14.22 1.64
C GLU A 189 14.26 -14.27 3.17
N ARG A 190 13.25 -13.63 3.76
CA ARG A 190 12.98 -13.61 5.18
C ARG A 190 11.61 -14.22 5.45
N VAL A 191 11.60 -15.38 6.08
CA VAL A 191 10.38 -16.12 6.39
C VAL A 191 9.89 -15.78 7.80
N VAL A 192 8.71 -15.20 7.91
CA VAL A 192 8.06 -14.91 9.20
C VAL A 192 7.44 -16.20 9.75
N PRO A 193 7.57 -16.50 11.05
CA PRO A 193 6.86 -17.62 11.68
C PRO A 193 5.36 -17.57 11.42
N GLU A 194 4.72 -18.71 11.17
CA GLU A 194 3.30 -18.77 10.77
C GLU A 194 2.36 -18.25 11.87
N ASP A 195 2.68 -18.49 13.14
CA ASP A 195 1.94 -17.96 14.30
C ASP A 195 2.00 -16.42 14.35
N ILE A 196 3.19 -15.83 14.15
CA ILE A 196 3.37 -14.38 14.07
C ILE A 196 2.67 -13.81 12.84
N MET A 197 2.71 -14.54 11.74
CA MET A 197 2.02 -14.16 10.52
C MET A 197 0.50 -14.13 10.74
N LEU A 198 -0.07 -15.18 11.37
CA LEU A 198 -1.49 -15.23 11.70
C LEU A 198 -1.89 -14.02 12.55
N LEU A 199 -1.18 -13.76 13.65
CA LEU A 199 -1.43 -12.63 14.54
C LEU A 199 -1.36 -11.28 13.81
N SER A 200 -0.45 -11.13 12.86
CA SER A 200 -0.33 -9.88 12.10
C SER A 200 -1.49 -9.66 11.13
N HIS A 201 -1.96 -10.72 10.47
CA HIS A 201 -3.11 -10.65 9.57
C HIS A 201 -4.43 -10.45 10.34
N GLU A 202 -4.63 -11.13 11.45
CA GLU A 202 -5.80 -10.94 12.32
C GLU A 202 -5.88 -9.52 12.88
N GLY A 203 -4.76 -9.01 13.43
CA GLY A 203 -4.70 -7.68 14.01
C GLY A 203 -4.95 -6.60 12.95
N ALA A 204 -4.33 -6.72 11.77
CA ALA A 204 -4.58 -5.81 10.66
C ALA A 204 -6.06 -5.83 10.25
N ALA A 205 -6.65 -7.02 10.10
CA ALA A 205 -8.05 -7.18 9.75
C ALA A 205 -8.99 -6.52 10.78
N LYS A 206 -8.74 -6.76 12.07
CA LYS A 206 -9.51 -6.16 13.17
C LYS A 206 -9.42 -4.63 13.16
N ASN A 207 -8.21 -4.08 13.00
CA ASN A 207 -8.01 -2.65 12.99
C ASN A 207 -8.66 -2.01 11.75
N MET A 208 -8.53 -2.61 10.58
CA MET A 208 -9.18 -2.12 9.36
C MET A 208 -10.70 -2.27 9.42
N TYR A 209 -11.22 -3.35 9.99
CA TYR A 209 -12.66 -3.49 10.23
C TYR A 209 -13.19 -2.34 11.10
N ASN A 210 -12.47 -1.98 12.17
CA ASN A 210 -12.80 -0.84 13.00
C ASN A 210 -12.77 0.49 12.23
N VAL A 211 -11.79 0.69 11.36
CA VAL A 211 -11.71 1.88 10.48
C VAL A 211 -12.93 1.95 9.57
N VAL A 212 -13.31 0.85 8.93
CA VAL A 212 -14.51 0.77 8.07
C VAL A 212 -15.80 1.03 8.86
N LYS A 213 -15.83 0.68 10.16
CA LYS A 213 -16.94 1.00 11.07
C LYS A 213 -16.89 2.43 11.65
N GLY A 214 -15.96 3.27 11.21
CA GLY A 214 -15.87 4.68 11.59
C GLY A 214 -14.83 5.00 12.68
N LYS A 215 -14.04 4.05 13.14
CA LYS A 215 -13.00 4.27 14.16
C LYS A 215 -11.65 4.59 13.52
N LEU A 216 -11.56 5.76 12.91
CA LEU A 216 -10.31 6.22 12.30
C LEU A 216 -9.30 6.64 13.38
N PRO A 217 -7.98 6.31 13.23
CA PRO A 217 -6.95 6.80 14.13
C PRO A 217 -6.97 8.33 14.25
N LYS A 218 -6.88 8.85 15.48
CA LYS A 218 -6.91 10.30 15.73
C LYS A 218 -5.74 10.99 15.01
N GLY A 219 -6.03 12.03 14.26
CA GLY A 219 -5.04 12.80 13.51
C GLY A 219 -4.76 12.27 12.09
N LEU A 220 -5.37 11.15 11.68
CA LEU A 220 -5.37 10.68 10.30
C LEU A 220 -6.61 11.19 9.60
N ASN A 221 -6.47 12.13 8.68
CA ASN A 221 -7.59 12.69 7.90
C ASN A 221 -7.35 12.68 6.39
N GLY A 222 -6.27 12.06 5.95
CA GLY A 222 -5.98 11.79 4.55
C GLY A 222 -6.88 10.70 3.96
N GLY A 223 -6.51 10.21 2.79
CA GLY A 223 -7.22 9.14 2.11
C GLY A 223 -7.05 7.79 2.82
N VAL A 224 -8.12 7.00 2.85
CA VAL A 224 -8.09 5.59 3.27
C VAL A 224 -8.44 4.72 2.08
N ARG A 225 -7.54 3.78 1.76
CA ARG A 225 -7.65 2.90 0.59
C ARG A 225 -7.38 1.46 0.98
N VAL A 226 -8.04 0.54 0.29
CA VAL A 226 -7.80 -0.90 0.40
C VAL A 226 -7.44 -1.43 -0.97
N VAL A 227 -6.29 -2.11 -1.04
CA VAL A 227 -5.81 -2.78 -2.25
C VAL A 227 -6.04 -4.28 -2.08
N LEU A 228 -6.82 -4.89 -2.96
CA LEU A 228 -7.02 -6.33 -2.97
C LEU A 228 -5.98 -6.99 -3.89
N ASN A 229 -5.08 -7.77 -3.29
CA ASN A 229 -4.01 -8.47 -3.99
C ASN A 229 -4.12 -9.98 -3.75
N ASN A 230 -4.92 -10.66 -4.58
CA ASN A 230 -5.23 -12.08 -4.42
C ASN A 230 -4.45 -13.00 -5.35
N ARG A 231 -3.62 -12.46 -6.23
CA ARG A 231 -2.86 -13.28 -7.17
C ARG A 231 -1.48 -13.60 -6.64
N GLU A 232 -1.13 -14.85 -6.69
CA GLU A 232 0.22 -15.34 -6.42
C GLU A 232 1.20 -14.84 -7.48
N ASN A 233 0.79 -14.90 -8.76
CA ASN A 233 1.53 -14.38 -9.90
C ASN A 233 0.73 -13.26 -10.56
N THR A 234 1.29 -12.06 -10.60
CA THR A 234 0.63 -10.91 -11.18
C THR A 234 0.88 -10.86 -12.68
N ILE A 235 -0.20 -10.82 -13.45
CA ILE A 235 -0.16 -10.82 -14.91
C ILE A 235 -0.37 -9.40 -15.40
N PRO A 236 0.60 -8.79 -16.12
CA PRO A 236 0.41 -7.47 -16.71
C PRO A 236 -0.54 -7.53 -17.91
N TYR A 237 -1.22 -6.41 -18.17
CA TYR A 237 -1.82 -6.20 -19.47
C TYR A 237 -0.73 -6.11 -20.52
N VAL A 238 -0.96 -6.75 -21.66
CA VAL A 238 -0.06 -6.75 -22.81
C VAL A 238 -0.77 -6.01 -23.94
N ASP A 239 -0.09 -5.05 -24.50
CA ASP A 239 -0.55 -4.35 -25.70
C ASP A 239 -0.71 -5.35 -26.86
N PRO A 240 -1.88 -5.41 -27.51
CA PRO A 240 -2.15 -6.42 -28.54
C PRO A 240 -1.30 -6.22 -29.80
N GLU A 241 -0.83 -5.01 -30.09
CA GLU A 241 -0.03 -4.70 -31.27
C GLU A 241 1.46 -4.87 -30.99
N THR A 242 1.97 -4.24 -29.93
CA THR A 242 3.40 -4.24 -29.63
C THR A 242 3.86 -5.47 -28.82
N LYS A 243 2.93 -6.27 -28.29
CA LYS A 243 3.19 -7.43 -27.42
C LYS A 243 4.00 -7.09 -26.15
N LYS A 244 4.06 -5.81 -25.78
CA LYS A 244 4.79 -5.33 -24.60
C LYS A 244 3.85 -5.10 -23.42
N PRO A 245 4.33 -5.23 -22.18
CA PRO A 245 3.54 -4.87 -21.01
C PRO A 245 3.13 -3.40 -21.03
N VAL A 246 1.85 -3.14 -20.82
CA VAL A 246 1.30 -1.79 -20.75
C VAL A 246 1.79 -1.11 -19.48
N LYS A 247 2.24 0.14 -19.62
CA LYS A 247 2.67 0.97 -18.50
C LYS A 247 1.86 2.26 -18.46
N THR A 248 1.66 2.77 -17.26
CA THR A 248 1.09 4.13 -17.07
C THR A 248 2.09 5.19 -17.53
N LYS A 249 1.66 6.44 -17.62
CA LYS A 249 2.54 7.59 -17.87
C LYS A 249 3.67 7.75 -16.83
N HIS A 250 3.51 7.15 -15.64
CA HIS A 250 4.52 7.13 -14.57
C HIS A 250 5.41 5.88 -14.61
N GLY A 251 5.35 5.08 -15.67
CA GLY A 251 6.17 3.87 -15.85
C GLY A 251 5.72 2.67 -15.02
N LYS A 252 4.58 2.73 -14.32
CA LYS A 252 4.04 1.63 -13.52
C LYS A 252 3.33 0.62 -14.42
N LEU A 253 3.52 -0.67 -14.15
CA LEU A 253 2.82 -1.74 -14.87
C LEU A 253 1.32 -1.71 -14.59
N VAL A 254 0.52 -1.83 -15.62
CA VAL A 254 -0.92 -2.07 -15.50
C VAL A 254 -1.14 -3.57 -15.37
N ILE A 255 -1.71 -3.97 -14.25
CA ILE A 255 -1.87 -5.37 -13.89
C ILE A 255 -3.33 -5.78 -14.07
N GLN A 256 -3.54 -6.96 -14.66
CA GLN A 256 -4.87 -7.55 -14.75
C GLN A 256 -5.41 -7.89 -13.35
N ASP A 257 -6.71 -7.75 -13.17
CA ASP A 257 -7.44 -8.05 -11.93
C ASP A 257 -6.87 -7.36 -10.67
N PHE A 258 -6.09 -6.28 -10.87
CA PHE A 258 -5.75 -5.41 -9.77
C PHE A 258 -6.99 -4.61 -9.36
N THR A 259 -7.32 -4.63 -8.07
CA THR A 259 -8.48 -3.94 -7.53
C THR A 259 -8.09 -3.12 -6.31
N TYR A 260 -8.56 -1.88 -6.24
CA TYR A 260 -8.52 -1.12 -4.99
C TYR A 260 -9.82 -0.32 -4.83
N LEU A 261 -10.17 -0.04 -3.58
CA LEU A 261 -11.30 0.80 -3.21
C LEU A 261 -10.82 1.98 -2.37
N THR A 262 -11.32 3.16 -2.69
CA THR A 262 -11.13 4.36 -1.88
C THR A 262 -12.30 4.47 -0.90
N PHE A 263 -12.00 4.23 0.38
CA PHE A 263 -12.98 4.28 1.46
C PHE A 263 -13.20 5.70 1.97
N LYS A 264 -12.13 6.51 1.98
CA LYS A 264 -12.15 7.91 2.41
C LYS A 264 -11.23 8.72 1.51
N ARG A 265 -11.66 9.90 1.11
CA ARG A 265 -10.83 10.89 0.42
C ARG A 265 -10.22 11.87 1.41
N GLU A 266 -9.15 12.51 1.02
CA GLU A 266 -8.43 13.51 1.81
C GLU A 266 -9.38 14.63 2.29
N GLY A 267 -9.34 14.94 3.59
CA GLY A 267 -10.16 15.99 4.20
C GLY A 267 -11.67 15.73 4.21
N LYS A 268 -12.15 14.60 3.71
CA LYS A 268 -13.55 14.23 3.72
C LYS A 268 -13.87 13.36 4.94
N THR A 269 -15.12 13.45 5.42
CA THR A 269 -15.60 12.53 6.44
C THR A 269 -15.66 11.11 5.91
N ILE A 270 -15.60 10.12 6.81
CA ILE A 270 -15.88 8.73 6.46
C ILE A 270 -17.39 8.62 6.20
N ALA A 271 -17.77 8.75 4.96
CA ALA A 271 -19.12 8.53 4.49
C ALA A 271 -19.03 7.89 3.10
N PRO A 272 -18.53 6.64 3.01
CA PRO A 272 -18.52 5.93 1.74
C PRO A 272 -19.97 5.64 1.37
N GLU A 273 -20.23 5.59 0.10
CA GLU A 273 -21.46 5.01 -0.42
C GLU A 273 -21.66 3.64 0.23
N ALA A 274 -22.90 3.31 0.56
CA ALA A 274 -23.22 2.06 1.26
C ALA A 274 -22.67 0.83 0.54
N ASP A 275 -22.63 0.88 -0.79
CA ASP A 275 -22.09 -0.19 -1.64
C ASP A 275 -20.59 -0.40 -1.46
N VAL A 276 -19.79 0.66 -1.39
CA VAL A 276 -18.33 0.57 -1.15
C VAL A 276 -18.05 -0.05 0.21
N LYS A 277 -18.81 0.34 1.22
CA LYS A 277 -18.68 -0.22 2.57
C LYS A 277 -19.02 -1.71 2.60
N ARG A 278 -20.13 -2.08 1.96
CA ARG A 278 -20.57 -3.48 1.86
C ARG A 278 -19.53 -4.33 1.13
N GLU A 279 -19.00 -3.83 0.02
CA GLU A 279 -17.98 -4.52 -0.75
C GLU A 279 -16.67 -4.70 0.05
N LEU A 280 -16.21 -3.66 0.76
CA LEU A 280 -15.04 -3.77 1.64
C LEU A 280 -15.23 -4.79 2.75
N LEU A 281 -16.39 -4.83 3.40
CA LEU A 281 -16.69 -5.82 4.43
C LEU A 281 -16.72 -7.24 3.85
N SER A 282 -17.24 -7.40 2.62
CA SER A 282 -17.20 -8.67 1.89
C SER A 282 -15.75 -9.10 1.59
N TRP A 283 -14.89 -8.19 1.11
CA TRP A 283 -13.47 -8.46 0.89
C TRP A 283 -12.76 -8.88 2.17
N ILE A 284 -12.97 -8.17 3.26
CA ILE A 284 -12.40 -8.50 4.57
C ILE A 284 -12.85 -9.91 4.97
N SER A 285 -14.16 -10.16 4.95
CA SER A 285 -14.71 -11.46 5.31
C SER A 285 -14.16 -12.61 4.45
N ALA A 286 -13.97 -12.40 3.16
CA ALA A 286 -13.52 -13.45 2.23
C ALA A 286 -12.01 -13.77 2.37
N ASN A 287 -11.18 -12.79 2.71
CA ASN A 287 -9.72 -12.91 2.55
C ASN A 287 -8.94 -13.02 3.85
N VAL A 288 -9.49 -12.60 4.99
CA VAL A 288 -8.79 -12.66 6.27
C VAL A 288 -8.78 -14.09 6.87
N PRO A 289 -7.84 -14.41 7.77
CA PRO A 289 -7.82 -15.68 8.46
C PRO A 289 -9.14 -15.94 9.20
N LYS A 290 -9.65 -17.14 9.17
CA LYS A 290 -10.87 -17.56 9.87
C LYS A 290 -10.54 -17.97 11.29
N THR A 291 -10.67 -17.05 12.22
CA THR A 291 -10.34 -17.24 13.63
C THR A 291 -11.47 -16.72 14.53
N LYS A 292 -11.33 -16.89 15.83
CA LYS A 292 -12.28 -16.34 16.79
C LYS A 292 -12.43 -14.81 16.70
N LEU A 293 -11.34 -14.10 16.33
CA LEU A 293 -11.35 -12.64 16.21
C LEU A 293 -12.05 -12.14 14.94
N THR A 294 -12.02 -12.93 13.87
CA THR A 294 -12.51 -12.53 12.55
C THR A 294 -13.85 -13.14 12.16
N LYS A 295 -14.33 -14.15 12.91
CA LYS A 295 -15.59 -14.84 12.59
C LYS A 295 -16.81 -13.90 12.56
N ASP A 296 -16.80 -12.87 13.39
CA ASP A 296 -17.93 -11.96 13.55
C ASP A 296 -17.93 -10.81 12.51
N PHE A 297 -16.94 -10.76 11.62
CA PHE A 297 -16.88 -9.73 10.56
C PHE A 297 -17.97 -9.92 9.50
N SER A 298 -18.54 -11.12 9.39
CA SER A 298 -19.63 -11.44 8.47
C SER A 298 -21.02 -11.32 9.08
N SER A 299 -21.14 -11.29 10.42
CA SER A 299 -22.42 -11.37 11.12
C SER A 299 -23.13 -10.03 11.33
N ASN A 300 -22.53 -8.92 10.86
CA ASN A 300 -23.06 -7.56 10.98
C ASN A 300 -23.32 -6.91 9.60
N GLN A 301 -23.84 -7.68 8.65
CA GLN A 301 -24.40 -7.14 7.40
C GLN A 301 -25.81 -6.65 7.57
#